data_8bdf8308bfa63a90ff0dfc6c39144736
#
_entry.id   8bdf8308bfa63a90ff0dfc6c39144736
#
_cell.length_a   1.000
_cell.length_b   1.000
_cell.length_c   1.000
_cell.angle_alpha   90.00
_cell.angle_beta   90.00
_cell.angle_gamma   90.00
#
_symmetry.space_group_name_H-M   'P 1'
#
loop_
_entity.id
_entity.type
_entity.pdbx_description
1 polymer ?
#
loop_
_entity_poly.entity_id
_entity_poly.type
_entity_poly.pdbx_seq_one_letter_code
_entity_poly.pdbx_strand_id
1 'polypeptide(L)'
;MIPSRPARRPAPADGVWRVRELRLERRHREVAVRISGGAVALADPGEPVLGRLDLAISDGVHDRHVHLGLVDHAALAASPVTSVVDLGWDPAEIARIAACPPGGVAVHYAGPFHTAVGGYPSDRPWAPAAAVREVARAEDAPRAVAEARAGGSGVLKIVLHDGGPLLTDDVLVALIEAAQAAGLRAAVHAEGAGQAMRAVRAGADALVHVPWTERLDDRALRESAARDVLWISTLAIHEGADLAAALDNARRYRGLGGRVAYGTDLGNGDQPLGLHAREVALLGEAGLRGDALLDAVLGSAPGGIAHALASADPLPDAADATPDDLVRWLRGAHRLGAADPTG
;
A
#
# COMPACT_ATOMS: atom_id res chain seq x y z
N MET A 1 12.82 -22.97 -26.85
CA MET A 1 11.44 -22.80 -27.32
C MET A 1 10.70 -22.12 -26.18
N ILE A 2 10.43 -20.80 -26.30
CA ILE A 2 9.66 -20.04 -25.30
C ILE A 2 8.19 -20.43 -25.54
N PRO A 3 7.45 -20.93 -24.54
CA PRO A 3 6.04 -21.24 -24.73
C PRO A 3 5.29 -19.97 -25.12
N SER A 4 4.56 -20.02 -26.23
CA SER A 4 3.70 -18.94 -26.69
C SER A 4 2.69 -18.59 -25.60
N ARG A 5 2.69 -17.32 -25.18
CA ARG A 5 1.69 -16.79 -24.26
C ARG A 5 0.29 -17.06 -24.84
N PRO A 6 -0.64 -17.65 -24.09
CA PRO A 6 -1.99 -17.85 -24.61
C PRO A 6 -2.58 -16.49 -25.00
N ALA A 7 -3.26 -16.44 -26.14
CA ALA A 7 -3.93 -15.24 -26.64
C ALA A 7 -4.85 -14.68 -25.54
N ARG A 8 -4.62 -13.45 -25.13
CA ARG A 8 -5.48 -12.76 -24.16
C ARG A 8 -6.89 -12.70 -24.73
N ARG A 9 -7.87 -13.15 -23.97
CA ARG A 9 -9.27 -12.93 -24.31
C ARG A 9 -9.55 -11.42 -24.24
N PRO A 10 -10.33 -10.84 -25.17
CA PRO A 10 -10.73 -9.45 -25.09
C PRO A 10 -11.41 -9.17 -23.75
N ALA A 11 -11.17 -7.99 -23.20
CA ALA A 11 -11.83 -7.55 -21.97
C ALA A 11 -13.35 -7.60 -22.16
N PRO A 12 -14.13 -8.07 -21.18
CA PRO A 12 -15.57 -8.03 -21.26
C PRO A 12 -16.06 -6.59 -21.41
N ALA A 13 -17.11 -6.41 -22.23
CA ALA A 13 -17.78 -5.12 -22.35
C ALA A 13 -18.37 -4.67 -21.02
N ASP A 14 -18.51 -3.35 -20.84
CA ASP A 14 -19.22 -2.78 -19.71
C ASP A 14 -20.64 -3.34 -19.63
N GLY A 15 -21.10 -3.60 -18.41
CA GLY A 15 -22.40 -4.18 -18.13
C GLY A 15 -22.41 -5.15 -16.98
N VAL A 16 -23.53 -5.85 -16.80
CA VAL A 16 -23.70 -6.83 -15.72
C VAL A 16 -23.43 -8.24 -16.24
N TRP A 17 -22.53 -8.93 -15.54
CA TRP A 17 -22.09 -10.28 -15.90
C TRP A 17 -22.17 -11.20 -14.68
N ARG A 18 -22.51 -12.47 -14.88
CA ARG A 18 -22.34 -13.50 -13.87
C ARG A 18 -20.94 -14.06 -13.94
N VAL A 19 -20.21 -14.00 -12.82
CA VAL A 19 -18.82 -14.49 -12.71
C VAL A 19 -18.75 -15.68 -11.77
N ARG A 20 -17.74 -16.52 -11.95
CA ARG A 20 -17.52 -17.71 -11.11
C ARG A 20 -17.20 -17.33 -9.67
N GLU A 21 -16.30 -16.37 -9.49
CA GLU A 21 -15.86 -15.88 -8.19
C GLU A 21 -15.59 -14.37 -8.24
N LEU A 22 -15.91 -13.70 -7.15
CA LEU A 22 -15.55 -12.31 -6.88
C LEU A 22 -14.99 -12.22 -5.47
N ARG A 23 -13.86 -11.53 -5.33
CA ARG A 23 -13.32 -11.09 -4.05
C ARG A 23 -13.06 -9.59 -4.11
N LEU A 24 -13.79 -8.86 -3.32
CA LEU A 24 -13.53 -7.48 -2.94
C LEU A 24 -13.27 -7.49 -1.42
N GLU A 25 -14.13 -6.92 -0.59
CA GLU A 25 -14.06 -7.08 0.86
C GLU A 25 -14.38 -8.50 1.32
N ARG A 26 -15.22 -9.21 0.56
CA ARG A 26 -15.66 -10.58 0.81
C ARG A 26 -15.63 -11.42 -0.46
N ARG A 27 -15.51 -12.73 -0.27
CA ARG A 27 -15.57 -13.69 -1.37
C ARG A 27 -17.01 -14.08 -1.68
N HIS A 28 -17.37 -14.04 -2.96
CA HIS A 28 -18.66 -14.44 -3.49
C HIS A 28 -18.43 -15.48 -4.60
N ARG A 29 -19.35 -16.45 -4.69
CA ARG A 29 -19.35 -17.44 -5.78
C ARG A 29 -20.61 -17.30 -6.62
N GLU A 30 -20.49 -17.55 -7.93
CA GLU A 30 -21.62 -17.51 -8.89
C GLU A 30 -22.45 -16.23 -8.77
N VAL A 31 -21.79 -15.09 -8.75
CA VAL A 31 -22.38 -13.80 -8.43
C VAL A 31 -22.49 -12.90 -9.67
N ALA A 32 -23.52 -12.05 -9.70
CA ALA A 32 -23.64 -10.99 -10.70
C ALA A 32 -22.81 -9.77 -10.28
N VAL A 33 -21.99 -9.27 -11.21
CA VAL A 33 -21.13 -8.11 -11.03
C VAL A 33 -21.39 -7.09 -12.12
N ARG A 34 -21.31 -5.81 -11.80
CA ARG A 34 -21.25 -4.72 -12.77
C ARG A 34 -19.78 -4.42 -13.06
N ILE A 35 -19.43 -4.49 -14.34
CA ILE A 35 -18.12 -4.06 -14.86
C ILE A 35 -18.33 -2.73 -15.57
N SER A 36 -17.51 -1.72 -15.23
CA SER A 36 -17.56 -0.40 -15.87
C SER A 36 -16.15 0.19 -15.90
N GLY A 37 -15.61 0.43 -17.08
CA GLY A 37 -14.26 0.98 -17.26
C GLY A 37 -13.17 0.20 -16.52
N GLY A 38 -13.35 -1.12 -16.31
CA GLY A 38 -12.42 -1.98 -15.57
C GLY A 38 -12.62 -2.01 -14.06
N ALA A 39 -13.44 -1.15 -13.49
CA ALA A 39 -13.91 -1.26 -12.11
C ALA A 39 -15.01 -2.32 -12.00
N VAL A 40 -15.10 -2.95 -10.83
CA VAL A 40 -16.07 -4.01 -10.55
C VAL A 40 -16.80 -3.72 -9.24
N ALA A 41 -18.11 -3.91 -9.25
CA ALA A 41 -18.97 -3.88 -8.07
C ALA A 41 -19.97 -5.03 -8.11
N LEU A 42 -20.56 -5.37 -6.98
CA LEU A 42 -21.73 -6.24 -6.96
C LEU A 42 -22.86 -5.57 -7.75
N ALA A 43 -23.56 -6.33 -8.58
CA ALA A 43 -24.74 -5.83 -9.28
C ALA A 43 -25.94 -5.71 -8.33
N ASP A 44 -26.83 -4.75 -8.58
CA ASP A 44 -28.05 -4.63 -7.81
C ASP A 44 -29.03 -5.79 -8.14
N PRO A 45 -29.88 -6.20 -7.18
CA PRO A 45 -30.89 -7.22 -7.45
C PRO A 45 -31.82 -6.83 -8.60
N GLY A 46 -31.96 -7.73 -9.58
CA GLY A 46 -32.87 -7.53 -10.73
C GLY A 46 -32.24 -6.87 -11.93
N GLU A 47 -30.99 -6.47 -11.90
CA GLU A 47 -30.32 -5.97 -13.10
C GLU A 47 -30.20 -7.04 -14.19
N PRO A 48 -30.42 -6.68 -15.46
CA PRO A 48 -30.31 -7.65 -16.55
C PRO A 48 -28.87 -8.09 -16.75
N VAL A 49 -28.64 -9.41 -16.69
CA VAL A 49 -27.33 -10.02 -16.88
C VAL A 49 -27.08 -10.27 -18.36
N LEU A 50 -25.98 -9.75 -18.91
CA LEU A 50 -25.58 -9.91 -20.31
C LEU A 50 -25.14 -11.34 -20.65
N GLY A 51 -24.60 -12.05 -19.66
CA GLY A 51 -24.12 -13.41 -19.85
C GLY A 51 -23.28 -13.92 -18.69
N ARG A 52 -22.55 -15.02 -18.93
CA ARG A 52 -21.63 -15.62 -17.96
C ARG A 52 -20.18 -15.50 -18.43
N LEU A 53 -19.30 -15.12 -17.50
CA LEU A 53 -17.86 -15.16 -17.68
C LEU A 53 -17.29 -16.20 -16.71
N ASP A 54 -16.55 -17.18 -17.22
CA ASP A 54 -15.83 -18.15 -16.39
C ASP A 54 -14.51 -17.54 -15.89
N LEU A 55 -14.66 -16.56 -15.02
CA LEU A 55 -13.57 -15.78 -14.45
C LEU A 55 -13.68 -15.72 -12.93
N ALA A 56 -12.54 -15.70 -12.28
CA ALA A 56 -12.37 -15.22 -10.92
C ALA A 56 -11.88 -13.77 -10.97
N ILE A 57 -12.54 -12.89 -10.25
CA ILE A 57 -12.25 -11.45 -10.20
C ILE A 57 -11.88 -11.05 -8.77
N SER A 58 -10.88 -10.18 -8.62
CA SER A 58 -10.48 -9.62 -7.34
C SER A 58 -10.02 -8.18 -7.50
N ASP A 59 -9.95 -7.45 -6.39
CA ASP A 59 -9.08 -6.29 -6.29
C ASP A 59 -7.67 -6.66 -6.74
N GLY A 60 -6.92 -5.67 -7.24
CA GLY A 60 -5.52 -5.86 -7.56
C GLY A 60 -4.60 -5.70 -6.36
N VAL A 61 -3.31 -5.75 -6.61
CA VAL A 61 -2.31 -5.47 -5.58
C VAL A 61 -2.39 -3.99 -5.20
N HIS A 62 -2.50 -3.73 -3.90
CA HIS A 62 -2.42 -2.40 -3.32
C HIS A 62 -1.08 -2.23 -2.59
N ASP A 63 -0.14 -1.50 -3.21
CA ASP A 63 1.14 -1.19 -2.62
C ASP A 63 1.04 0.09 -1.78
N ARG A 64 1.14 -0.07 -0.48
CA ARG A 64 0.91 1.01 0.49
C ARG A 64 2.14 1.85 0.80
N HIS A 65 3.26 1.58 0.14
CA HIS A 65 4.48 2.37 0.29
C HIS A 65 5.34 2.33 -0.96
N VAL A 66 5.30 3.41 -1.73
CA VAL A 66 6.15 3.63 -2.90
C VAL A 66 6.68 5.07 -2.92
N HIS A 67 7.72 5.31 -3.73
CA HIS A 67 8.27 6.61 -4.07
C HIS A 67 8.37 6.73 -5.59
N LEU A 68 7.27 7.13 -6.25
CA LEU A 68 7.15 7.10 -7.72
C LEU A 68 8.11 8.05 -8.45
N GLY A 69 8.54 9.11 -7.78
CA GLY A 69 9.51 10.03 -8.35
C GLY A 69 10.95 9.47 -8.44
N LEU A 70 11.22 8.34 -7.79
CA LEU A 70 12.53 7.67 -7.81
C LEU A 70 12.65 6.55 -8.87
N VAL A 71 11.55 6.22 -9.57
CA VAL A 71 11.51 5.07 -10.48
C VAL A 71 10.85 5.42 -11.82
N ASP A 72 11.10 4.59 -12.84
CA ASP A 72 10.30 4.61 -14.07
C ASP A 72 8.92 3.97 -13.79
N HIS A 73 8.03 4.75 -13.20
CA HIS A 73 6.70 4.32 -12.78
C HIS A 73 5.79 3.90 -13.95
N ALA A 74 6.13 4.22 -15.21
CA ALA A 74 5.36 3.77 -16.38
C ALA A 74 5.29 2.24 -16.46
N ALA A 75 6.30 1.53 -15.98
CA ALA A 75 6.34 0.07 -15.95
C ALA A 75 5.26 -0.57 -15.06
N LEU A 76 4.65 0.16 -14.12
CA LEU A 76 3.53 -0.32 -13.30
C LEU A 76 2.30 -0.68 -14.15
N ALA A 77 2.15 -0.07 -15.34
CA ALA A 77 1.05 -0.36 -16.25
C ALA A 77 0.94 -1.85 -16.63
N ALA A 78 2.07 -2.55 -16.71
CA ALA A 78 2.14 -3.97 -17.07
C ALA A 78 2.06 -4.94 -15.87
N SER A 79 1.91 -4.43 -14.66
CA SER A 79 1.94 -5.22 -13.42
C SER A 79 0.54 -5.47 -12.86
N PRO A 80 0.35 -6.42 -11.93
CA PRO A 80 -0.90 -6.60 -11.21
C PRO A 80 -1.15 -5.54 -10.11
N VAL A 81 -0.24 -4.57 -9.92
CA VAL A 81 -0.43 -3.45 -8.98
C VAL A 81 -1.45 -2.49 -9.56
N THR A 82 -2.60 -2.37 -8.95
CA THR A 82 -3.71 -1.52 -9.41
C THR A 82 -3.88 -0.25 -8.60
N SER A 83 -3.25 -0.20 -7.42
CA SER A 83 -3.30 0.95 -6.52
C SER A 83 -1.99 1.09 -5.76
N VAL A 84 -1.53 2.33 -5.59
CA VAL A 84 -0.33 2.65 -4.81
C VAL A 84 -0.57 3.83 -3.88
N VAL A 85 0.21 3.88 -2.79
CA VAL A 85 0.32 5.07 -1.93
C VAL A 85 1.76 5.56 -1.98
N ASP A 86 2.00 6.70 -2.63
CA ASP A 86 3.29 7.38 -2.59
C ASP A 86 3.45 8.08 -1.24
N LEU A 87 4.45 7.69 -0.48
CA LEU A 87 4.67 8.16 0.89
C LEU A 87 5.80 9.20 0.98
N GLY A 88 6.00 9.98 -0.06
CA GLY A 88 6.85 11.15 0.01
C GLY A 88 7.50 11.49 -1.32
N TRP A 89 7.14 12.66 -1.86
CA TRP A 89 7.77 13.27 -3.02
C TRP A 89 7.39 14.75 -3.14
N ASP A 90 7.91 15.42 -4.17
CA ASP A 90 7.49 16.76 -4.57
C ASP A 90 5.97 16.79 -4.82
N PRO A 91 5.20 17.63 -4.09
CA PRO A 91 3.73 17.63 -4.19
C PRO A 91 3.21 17.93 -5.60
N ALA A 92 3.88 18.80 -6.35
CA ALA A 92 3.45 19.17 -7.70
C ALA A 92 3.69 18.01 -8.68
N GLU A 93 4.82 17.33 -8.54
CA GLU A 93 5.16 16.20 -9.40
C GLU A 93 4.25 15.00 -9.13
N ILE A 94 4.06 14.63 -7.86
CA ILE A 94 3.23 13.48 -7.54
C ILE A 94 1.75 13.72 -7.87
N ALA A 95 1.25 14.95 -7.70
CA ALA A 95 -0.10 15.32 -8.14
C ALA A 95 -0.27 15.17 -9.66
N ARG A 96 0.75 15.53 -10.45
CA ARG A 96 0.75 15.35 -11.90
C ARG A 96 0.72 13.85 -12.29
N ILE A 97 1.50 13.01 -11.59
CA ILE A 97 1.48 11.56 -11.80
C ILE A 97 0.10 10.99 -11.44
N ALA A 98 -0.48 11.42 -10.33
CA ALA A 98 -1.80 10.97 -9.89
C ALA A 98 -2.94 11.41 -10.84
N ALA A 99 -2.80 12.57 -11.47
CA ALA A 99 -3.78 13.06 -12.46
C ALA A 99 -3.71 12.30 -13.81
N CYS A 100 -2.56 11.72 -14.15
CA CYS A 100 -2.37 10.93 -15.37
C CYS A 100 -1.60 9.64 -15.03
N PRO A 101 -2.21 8.72 -14.31
CA PRO A 101 -1.52 7.57 -13.75
C PRO A 101 -1.20 6.53 -14.82
N PRO A 102 -0.06 5.81 -14.68
CA PRO A 102 0.37 4.83 -15.66
C PRO A 102 -0.63 3.66 -15.72
N GLY A 103 -1.18 3.38 -16.91
CA GLY A 103 -2.04 2.23 -17.16
C GLY A 103 -3.25 2.12 -16.22
N GLY A 104 -3.78 3.25 -15.71
CA GLY A 104 -4.93 3.25 -14.79
C GLY A 104 -4.63 2.73 -13.39
N VAL A 105 -3.38 2.79 -12.93
CA VAL A 105 -3.03 2.56 -11.51
C VAL A 105 -3.56 3.71 -10.67
N ALA A 106 -4.41 3.44 -9.67
CA ALA A 106 -4.85 4.49 -8.75
C ALA A 106 -3.66 4.95 -7.89
N VAL A 107 -3.32 6.24 -7.96
CA VAL A 107 -2.21 6.83 -7.20
C VAL A 107 -2.76 7.73 -6.11
N HIS A 108 -2.52 7.34 -4.86
CA HIS A 108 -2.74 8.15 -3.66
C HIS A 108 -1.38 8.62 -3.15
N TYR A 109 -1.31 9.77 -2.48
CA TYR A 109 -0.01 10.29 -2.07
C TYR A 109 -0.07 11.13 -0.79
N ALA A 110 1.11 11.22 -0.16
CA ALA A 110 1.35 12.04 1.03
C ALA A 110 1.84 13.46 0.70
N GLY A 111 2.41 13.67 -0.50
CA GLY A 111 3.18 14.89 -0.77
C GLY A 111 4.50 14.90 0.02
N PRO A 112 4.83 15.98 0.76
CA PRO A 112 6.15 16.11 1.36
C PRO A 112 6.32 15.24 2.61
N PHE A 113 7.57 14.94 2.93
CA PHE A 113 7.99 14.38 4.22
C PHE A 113 7.95 15.49 5.29
N HIS A 114 7.18 15.30 6.36
CA HIS A 114 7.16 16.21 7.50
C HIS A 114 8.21 15.76 8.52
N THR A 115 9.21 16.60 8.77
CA THR A 115 10.38 16.25 9.59
C THR A 115 10.82 17.43 10.45
N ALA A 116 11.78 17.19 11.35
CA ALA A 116 12.45 18.25 12.11
C ALA A 116 13.30 19.14 11.20
N VAL A 117 13.65 20.32 11.66
CA VAL A 117 14.60 21.19 10.94
C VAL A 117 15.94 20.46 10.79
N GLY A 118 16.40 20.27 9.56
CA GLY A 118 17.60 19.49 9.24
C GLY A 118 17.45 17.98 9.44
N GLY A 119 16.23 17.49 9.67
CA GLY A 119 15.95 16.06 9.81
C GLY A 119 15.88 15.34 8.46
N TYR A 120 16.02 14.01 8.48
CA TYR A 120 15.90 13.18 7.29
C TYR A 120 14.52 13.40 6.61
N PRO A 121 14.45 13.52 5.28
CA PRO A 121 15.53 13.41 4.29
C PRO A 121 16.06 14.77 3.77
N SER A 122 15.99 15.87 4.55
CA SER A 122 16.40 17.20 4.10
C SER A 122 17.88 17.30 3.71
N ASP A 123 18.71 16.38 4.19
CA ASP A 123 20.13 16.27 3.93
C ASP A 123 20.47 15.31 2.76
N ARG A 124 19.44 14.72 2.11
CA ARG A 124 19.67 13.70 1.08
C ARG A 124 19.64 14.29 -0.33
N PRO A 125 20.64 13.99 -1.16
CA PRO A 125 20.73 14.54 -2.51
C PRO A 125 19.63 14.05 -3.46
N TRP A 126 18.96 12.93 -3.14
CA TRP A 126 17.87 12.38 -3.91
C TRP A 126 16.52 13.07 -3.62
N ALA A 127 16.39 13.75 -2.46
CA ALA A 127 15.17 14.41 -2.06
C ALA A 127 15.15 15.86 -2.58
N PRO A 128 14.26 16.23 -3.52
CA PRO A 128 14.12 17.63 -3.90
C PRO A 128 13.62 18.46 -2.72
N ALA A 129 14.02 19.72 -2.63
CA ALA A 129 13.65 20.59 -1.51
C ALA A 129 12.13 20.67 -1.30
N ALA A 130 11.34 20.62 -2.37
CA ALA A 130 9.88 20.64 -2.29
C ALA A 130 9.28 19.34 -1.69
N ALA A 131 10.03 18.24 -1.69
CA ALA A 131 9.61 16.99 -1.06
C ALA A 131 9.75 17.00 0.46
N VAL A 132 10.31 18.06 1.07
CA VAL A 132 10.55 18.14 2.51
C VAL A 132 9.81 19.34 3.11
N ARG A 133 9.08 19.08 4.18
CA ARG A 133 8.41 20.10 5.00
C ARG A 133 8.94 20.03 6.43
N GLU A 134 9.87 20.89 6.75
CA GLU A 134 10.40 21.02 8.10
C GLU A 134 9.38 21.70 9.03
N VAL A 135 9.21 21.16 10.24
CA VAL A 135 8.31 21.69 11.26
C VAL A 135 9.09 21.90 12.55
N ALA A 136 9.28 23.17 12.94
CA ALA A 136 10.09 23.52 14.07
C ALA A 136 9.31 23.52 15.40
N ARG A 137 8.02 23.83 15.38
CA ARG A 137 7.20 24.07 16.57
C ARG A 137 5.80 23.47 16.40
N ALA A 138 5.19 23.08 17.51
CA ALA A 138 3.85 22.49 17.51
C ALA A 138 2.78 23.42 16.88
N GLU A 139 2.88 24.72 17.09
CA GLU A 139 1.99 25.72 16.53
C GLU A 139 2.04 25.82 14.98
N ASP A 140 3.10 25.32 14.36
CA ASP A 140 3.24 25.26 12.88
C ASP A 140 2.52 24.04 12.27
N ALA A 141 2.19 23.03 13.05
CA ALA A 141 1.60 21.78 12.57
C ALA A 141 0.27 21.95 11.81
N PRO A 142 -0.72 22.73 12.29
CA PRO A 142 -1.97 22.93 11.54
C PRO A 142 -1.74 23.54 10.16
N ARG A 143 -0.79 24.46 10.03
CA ARG A 143 -0.44 25.08 8.75
C ARG A 143 0.24 24.06 7.82
N ALA A 144 1.19 23.28 8.33
CA ALA A 144 1.87 22.25 7.52
C ALA A 144 0.89 21.19 6.98
N VAL A 145 -0.08 20.77 7.80
CA VAL A 145 -1.14 19.84 7.39
C VAL A 145 -2.10 20.47 6.38
N ALA A 146 -2.48 21.73 6.57
CA ALA A 146 -3.33 22.45 5.62
C ALA A 146 -2.65 22.61 4.24
N GLU A 147 -1.35 22.89 4.21
CA GLU A 147 -0.52 22.93 3.00
C GLU A 147 -0.52 21.57 2.28
N ALA A 148 -0.28 20.47 3.00
CA ALA A 148 -0.31 19.12 2.44
C ALA A 148 -1.69 18.78 1.85
N ARG A 149 -2.77 19.06 2.59
CA ARG A 149 -4.13 18.81 2.13
C ARG A 149 -4.50 19.65 0.90
N ALA A 150 -4.10 20.91 0.86
CA ALA A 150 -4.30 21.77 -0.30
C ALA A 150 -3.53 21.27 -1.54
N GLY A 151 -2.39 20.61 -1.33
CA GLY A 151 -1.64 19.87 -2.35
C GLY A 151 -2.25 18.55 -2.78
N GLY A 152 -3.41 18.14 -2.23
CA GLY A 152 -4.10 16.89 -2.59
C GLY A 152 -3.70 15.66 -1.78
N SER A 153 -2.92 15.83 -0.71
CA SER A 153 -2.50 14.70 0.15
C SER A 153 -3.70 13.96 0.73
N GLY A 154 -3.70 12.63 0.62
CA GLY A 154 -4.66 11.73 1.24
C GLY A 154 -4.18 11.13 2.57
N VAL A 155 -2.89 11.32 2.88
CA VAL A 155 -2.20 10.84 4.08
C VAL A 155 -1.12 11.84 4.45
N LEU A 156 -0.81 12.00 5.74
CA LEU A 156 0.32 12.79 6.18
C LEU A 156 1.52 11.88 6.45
N LYS A 157 2.63 12.07 5.75
CA LYS A 157 3.89 11.36 6.01
C LYS A 157 4.72 12.14 7.02
N ILE A 158 5.06 11.50 8.13
CA ILE A 158 5.92 12.04 9.19
C ILE A 158 7.17 11.17 9.29
N VAL A 159 8.30 11.78 9.63
CA VAL A 159 9.59 11.08 9.73
C VAL A 159 10.22 11.25 11.11
N LEU A 160 10.56 10.11 11.71
CA LEU A 160 11.40 9.97 12.89
C LEU A 160 12.59 9.09 12.51
N HIS A 161 13.76 9.68 12.28
CA HIS A 161 14.99 8.99 11.90
C HIS A 161 16.13 9.47 12.78
N ASP A 162 16.67 8.60 13.63
CA ASP A 162 17.64 8.95 14.67
C ASP A 162 19.07 9.23 14.17
N GLY A 163 19.31 9.03 12.86
CA GLY A 163 20.55 9.47 12.19
C GLY A 163 20.70 10.99 12.02
N GLY A 164 19.72 11.77 12.48
CA GLY A 164 19.69 13.24 12.38
C GLY A 164 18.74 13.87 13.41
N PRO A 165 18.44 15.18 13.25
CA PRO A 165 17.49 15.87 14.12
C PRO A 165 16.10 15.20 14.10
N LEU A 166 15.52 15.03 15.28
CA LEU A 166 14.18 14.45 15.47
C LEU A 166 13.16 15.52 15.86
N LEU A 167 11.92 15.35 15.40
CA LEU A 167 10.78 16.11 15.93
C LEU A 167 10.72 15.95 17.47
N THR A 168 10.42 17.03 18.18
CA THR A 168 10.08 16.93 19.62
C THR A 168 8.72 16.24 19.78
N ASP A 169 8.41 15.73 20.99
CA ASP A 169 7.16 14.99 21.20
C ASP A 169 5.92 15.85 21.01
N ASP A 170 5.99 17.12 21.40
CA ASP A 170 4.91 18.09 21.23
C ASP A 170 4.65 18.39 19.73
N VAL A 171 5.70 18.52 18.91
CA VAL A 171 5.56 18.70 17.46
C VAL A 171 4.99 17.45 16.79
N LEU A 172 5.48 16.26 17.18
CA LEU A 172 4.98 15.00 16.67
C LEU A 172 3.49 14.81 16.96
N VAL A 173 3.07 15.02 18.20
CA VAL A 173 1.67 14.94 18.62
C VAL A 173 0.82 15.96 17.87
N ALA A 174 1.28 17.22 17.79
CA ALA A 174 0.54 18.27 17.08
C ALA A 174 0.34 17.97 15.59
N LEU A 175 1.35 17.38 14.90
CA LEU A 175 1.22 16.97 13.51
C LEU A 175 0.18 15.86 13.33
N ILE A 176 0.21 14.84 14.21
CA ILE A 176 -0.72 13.71 14.16
C ILE A 176 -2.15 14.19 14.43
N GLU A 177 -2.37 14.96 15.48
CA GLU A 177 -3.68 15.51 15.83
C GLU A 177 -4.24 16.42 14.73
N ALA A 178 -3.39 17.30 14.17
CA ALA A 178 -3.79 18.17 13.06
C ALA A 178 -4.16 17.35 11.79
N ALA A 179 -3.42 16.29 11.48
CA ALA A 179 -3.73 15.40 10.37
C ALA A 179 -5.09 14.72 10.57
N GLN A 180 -5.33 14.13 11.73
CA GLN A 180 -6.58 13.45 12.08
C GLN A 180 -7.77 14.42 12.08
N ALA A 181 -7.60 15.63 12.61
CA ALA A 181 -8.61 16.68 12.57
C ALA A 181 -8.94 17.13 11.13
N ALA A 182 -7.95 17.05 10.22
CA ALA A 182 -8.15 17.32 8.79
C ALA A 182 -8.68 16.12 8.00
N GLY A 183 -8.94 14.97 8.64
CA GLY A 183 -9.40 13.73 8.01
C GLY A 183 -8.29 12.98 7.26
N LEU A 184 -7.01 13.27 7.55
CA LEU A 184 -5.87 12.52 7.03
C LEU A 184 -5.42 11.48 8.04
N ARG A 185 -4.90 10.35 7.56
CA ARG A 185 -4.17 9.40 8.39
C ARG A 185 -2.72 9.83 8.54
N ALA A 186 -2.16 9.68 9.73
CA ALA A 186 -0.76 9.93 10.00
C ALA A 186 0.05 8.64 9.82
N ALA A 187 0.91 8.60 8.80
CA ALA A 187 1.81 7.51 8.49
C ALA A 187 3.24 7.90 8.89
N VAL A 188 3.84 7.18 9.83
CA VAL A 188 5.11 7.56 10.44
C VAL A 188 6.22 6.58 10.08
N HIS A 189 7.28 7.09 9.44
CA HIS A 189 8.58 6.41 9.38
C HIS A 189 9.25 6.52 10.74
N ALA A 190 9.61 5.39 11.33
CA ALA A 190 10.17 5.34 12.68
C ALA A 190 11.42 4.46 12.68
N GLU A 191 12.58 5.10 12.54
CA GLU A 191 13.89 4.46 12.53
C GLU A 191 14.71 4.89 13.72
N GLY A 192 15.30 3.92 14.41
CA GLY A 192 16.06 4.08 15.64
C GLY A 192 15.33 3.54 16.86
N ALA A 193 16.11 3.22 17.89
CA ALA A 193 15.60 2.63 19.13
C ALA A 193 14.54 3.52 19.79
N GLY A 194 13.37 2.94 20.11
CA GLY A 194 12.25 3.62 20.75
C GLY A 194 11.38 4.47 19.82
N GLN A 195 11.80 4.75 18.57
CA GLN A 195 11.05 5.64 17.68
C GLN A 195 9.70 5.04 17.26
N ALA A 196 9.61 3.73 17.06
CA ALA A 196 8.36 3.05 16.75
C ALA A 196 7.32 3.27 17.85
N MET A 197 7.70 3.05 19.10
CA MET A 197 6.77 3.24 20.24
C MET A 197 6.49 4.70 20.52
N ARG A 198 7.42 5.59 20.19
CA ARG A 198 7.19 7.04 20.25
C ARG A 198 6.09 7.48 19.28
N ALA A 199 6.13 6.99 18.03
CA ALA A 199 5.08 7.21 17.04
C ALA A 199 3.72 6.63 17.47
N VAL A 200 3.71 5.37 17.95
CA VAL A 200 2.50 4.70 18.45
C VAL A 200 1.85 5.48 19.60
N ARG A 201 2.63 5.95 20.57
CA ARG A 201 2.13 6.71 21.72
C ARG A 201 1.65 8.10 21.37
N ALA A 202 2.25 8.71 20.37
CA ALA A 202 1.78 9.98 19.80
C ALA A 202 0.47 9.85 19.02
N GLY A 203 0.00 8.64 18.70
CA GLY A 203 -1.29 8.40 18.03
C GLY A 203 -1.18 8.14 16.53
N ALA A 204 -0.03 7.69 16.04
CA ALA A 204 0.13 7.32 14.63
C ALA A 204 -0.91 6.28 14.18
N ASP A 205 -1.52 6.49 13.01
CA ASP A 205 -2.44 5.54 12.38
C ASP A 205 -1.70 4.37 11.71
N ALA A 206 -0.46 4.64 11.23
CA ALA A 206 0.37 3.62 10.62
C ALA A 206 1.86 3.84 10.92
N LEU A 207 2.59 2.73 11.07
CA LEU A 207 4.04 2.68 10.91
C LEU A 207 4.36 2.28 9.48
N VAL A 208 5.19 3.08 8.80
CA VAL A 208 5.52 2.84 7.40
C VAL A 208 6.90 2.21 7.27
N HIS A 209 6.98 1.12 7.85
CA HIS A 209 7.86 -0.06 7.91
C HIS A 209 7.47 -0.84 9.15
N VAL A 210 7.53 -2.15 9.08
CA VAL A 210 7.56 -2.95 10.31
C VAL A 210 8.80 -2.54 11.10
N PRO A 211 8.71 -2.26 12.40
CA PRO A 211 9.88 -1.91 13.20
C PRO A 211 11.02 -2.93 13.04
N TRP A 212 12.21 -2.47 12.65
CA TRP A 212 13.36 -3.31 12.34
C TRP A 212 14.61 -2.97 13.15
N THR A 213 14.70 -1.74 13.65
CA THR A 213 15.89 -1.24 14.37
C THR A 213 16.01 -1.77 15.79
N GLU A 214 14.96 -2.41 16.30
CA GLU A 214 14.91 -3.05 17.59
C GLU A 214 13.89 -4.19 17.65
N ARG A 215 14.14 -5.16 18.50
CA ARG A 215 13.15 -6.17 18.86
C ARG A 215 12.22 -5.60 19.93
N LEU A 216 10.97 -5.35 19.57
CA LEU A 216 9.97 -4.81 20.51
C LEU A 216 9.62 -5.85 21.59
N ASP A 217 9.42 -5.40 22.82
CA ASP A 217 8.92 -6.25 23.87
C ASP A 217 7.40 -6.52 23.75
N ASP A 218 6.88 -7.47 24.54
CA ASP A 218 5.46 -7.86 24.45
C ASP A 218 4.50 -6.76 24.90
N ARG A 219 4.96 -5.83 25.75
CA ARG A 219 4.17 -4.68 26.18
C ARG A 219 3.99 -3.71 25.01
N ALA A 220 5.06 -3.38 24.32
CA ALA A 220 5.06 -2.52 23.13
C ALA A 220 4.16 -3.07 22.02
N LEU A 221 4.26 -4.37 21.76
CA LEU A 221 3.41 -5.04 20.76
C LEU A 221 1.93 -5.00 21.14
N ARG A 222 1.60 -5.29 22.40
CA ARG A 222 0.21 -5.18 22.89
C ARG A 222 -0.30 -3.76 22.86
N GLU A 223 0.52 -2.77 23.21
CA GLU A 223 0.15 -1.35 23.13
C GLU A 223 -0.16 -0.93 21.69
N SER A 224 0.69 -1.34 20.73
CA SER A 224 0.46 -1.07 19.31
C SER A 224 -0.82 -1.76 18.77
N ALA A 225 -1.06 -3.02 19.15
CA ALA A 225 -2.26 -3.75 18.75
C ALA A 225 -3.54 -3.15 19.35
N ALA A 226 -3.51 -2.75 20.62
CA ALA A 226 -4.65 -2.12 21.29
C ALA A 226 -5.04 -0.76 20.68
N ARG A 227 -4.11 -0.08 20.02
CA ARG A 227 -4.32 1.18 19.31
C ARG A 227 -4.66 0.97 17.83
N ASP A 228 -4.79 -0.27 17.36
CA ASP A 228 -5.08 -0.66 15.98
C ASP A 228 -4.13 -0.04 14.94
N VAL A 229 -2.85 0.13 15.27
CA VAL A 229 -1.87 0.74 14.37
C VAL A 229 -1.60 -0.19 13.19
N LEU A 230 -1.75 0.30 11.96
CA LEU A 230 -1.38 -0.47 10.77
C LEU A 230 0.15 -0.49 10.61
N TRP A 231 0.75 -1.68 10.41
CA TRP A 231 2.15 -1.77 10.01
C TRP A 231 2.26 -2.08 8.52
N ILE A 232 2.91 -1.19 7.76
CA ILE A 232 3.21 -1.43 6.34
C ILE A 232 4.50 -2.22 6.29
N SER A 233 4.51 -3.33 5.54
CA SER A 233 5.52 -4.38 5.68
C SER A 233 6.92 -3.97 5.26
N THR A 234 7.17 -3.67 4.00
CA THR A 234 8.48 -3.31 3.43
C THR A 234 9.66 -4.19 3.90
N LEU A 235 9.38 -5.47 4.15
CA LEU A 235 10.35 -6.42 4.72
C LEU A 235 11.52 -6.70 3.77
N ALA A 236 11.26 -6.64 2.46
CA ALA A 236 12.22 -7.02 1.44
C ALA A 236 13.39 -6.04 1.27
N ILE A 237 13.29 -4.81 1.82
CA ILE A 237 14.41 -3.86 1.83
C ILE A 237 15.46 -4.17 2.88
N HIS A 238 15.14 -5.05 3.85
CA HIS A 238 16.01 -5.40 4.95
C HIS A 238 16.75 -6.73 4.72
N GLU A 239 17.89 -6.88 5.37
CA GLU A 239 18.70 -8.10 5.37
C GLU A 239 19.27 -8.39 6.76
N GLY A 240 19.80 -9.58 6.96
CA GLY A 240 20.52 -9.95 8.17
C GLY A 240 19.73 -9.74 9.46
N ALA A 241 20.32 -9.02 10.42
CA ALA A 241 19.73 -8.78 11.73
C ALA A 241 18.46 -7.91 11.67
N ASP A 242 18.43 -6.94 10.78
CA ASP A 242 17.31 -6.02 10.61
C ASP A 242 16.08 -6.75 10.08
N LEU A 243 16.25 -7.59 9.07
CA LEU A 243 15.18 -8.46 8.58
C LEU A 243 14.69 -9.44 9.65
N ALA A 244 15.62 -10.02 10.42
CA ALA A 244 15.27 -10.95 11.50
C ALA A 244 14.44 -10.26 12.60
N ALA A 245 14.80 -9.03 12.98
CA ALA A 245 14.05 -8.22 13.95
C ALA A 245 12.66 -7.84 13.41
N ALA A 246 12.57 -7.37 12.16
CA ALA A 246 11.31 -7.03 11.51
C ALA A 246 10.37 -8.24 11.43
N LEU A 247 10.86 -9.40 11.01
CA LEU A 247 10.06 -10.64 10.94
C LEU A 247 9.58 -11.12 12.32
N ASP A 248 10.44 -11.07 13.34
CA ASP A 248 10.04 -11.42 14.72
C ASP A 248 8.94 -10.49 15.22
N ASN A 249 9.13 -9.18 15.05
CA ASN A 249 8.15 -8.18 15.44
C ASN A 249 6.81 -8.37 14.69
N ALA A 250 6.85 -8.54 13.37
CA ALA A 250 5.64 -8.74 12.55
C ALA A 250 4.88 -10.00 12.97
N ARG A 251 5.59 -11.13 13.17
CA ARG A 251 4.98 -12.41 13.58
C ARG A 251 4.29 -12.29 14.93
N ARG A 252 4.98 -11.69 15.91
CA ARG A 252 4.43 -11.51 17.26
C ARG A 252 3.29 -10.51 17.27
N TYR A 253 3.40 -9.41 16.50
CA TYR A 253 2.33 -8.43 16.35
C TYR A 253 1.07 -9.05 15.74
N ARG A 254 1.23 -9.84 14.68
CA ARG A 254 0.12 -10.62 14.07
C ARG A 254 -0.52 -11.59 15.07
N GLY A 255 0.28 -12.27 15.88
CA GLY A 255 -0.21 -13.17 16.93
C GLY A 255 -1.07 -12.48 17.99
N LEU A 256 -0.96 -11.16 18.13
CA LEU A 256 -1.78 -10.32 19.02
C LEU A 256 -2.99 -9.68 18.29
N GLY A 257 -3.27 -10.07 17.06
CA GLY A 257 -4.35 -9.49 16.25
C GLY A 257 -3.96 -8.20 15.53
N GLY A 258 -2.71 -7.80 15.58
CA GLY A 258 -2.21 -6.62 14.88
C GLY A 258 -2.31 -6.73 13.36
N ARG A 259 -2.45 -5.61 12.67
CA ARG A 259 -2.61 -5.54 11.22
C ARG A 259 -1.29 -5.24 10.52
N VAL A 260 -0.91 -6.11 9.59
CA VAL A 260 0.24 -5.90 8.69
C VAL A 260 -0.27 -5.89 7.26
N ALA A 261 0.16 -4.93 6.46
CA ALA A 261 -0.25 -4.78 5.08
C ALA A 261 0.96 -4.64 4.15
N TYR A 262 0.80 -5.08 2.93
CA TYR A 262 1.80 -5.04 1.89
C TYR A 262 2.21 -3.61 1.52
N GLY A 263 3.49 -3.36 1.46
CA GLY A 263 4.16 -2.20 0.90
C GLY A 263 5.58 -2.59 0.54
N THR A 264 6.16 -1.97 -0.48
CA THR A 264 7.47 -2.38 -1.00
C THR A 264 8.59 -1.40 -0.70
N ASP A 265 8.27 -0.14 -0.40
CA ASP A 265 9.20 0.98 -0.40
C ASP A 265 9.90 1.14 -1.77
N LEU A 266 9.12 0.91 -2.85
CA LEU A 266 9.60 1.03 -4.22
C LEU A 266 10.26 2.40 -4.45
N GLY A 267 11.51 2.39 -4.89
CA GLY A 267 12.38 3.56 -5.01
C GLY A 267 13.53 3.55 -4.00
N ASN A 268 13.44 2.74 -2.94
CA ASN A 268 14.53 2.53 -2.01
C ASN A 268 15.37 1.33 -2.46
N GLY A 269 16.51 1.62 -3.13
CA GLY A 269 17.38 0.59 -3.70
C GLY A 269 16.83 -0.06 -4.97
N ASP A 270 17.39 -1.20 -5.33
CA ASP A 270 17.05 -1.96 -6.55
C ASP A 270 15.85 -2.88 -6.29
N GLN A 271 14.65 -2.30 -6.31
CA GLN A 271 13.39 -3.02 -6.10
C GLN A 271 12.72 -3.33 -7.45
N PRO A 272 12.08 -4.52 -7.61
CA PRO A 272 11.35 -4.84 -8.82
C PRO A 272 10.11 -3.95 -8.97
N LEU A 273 9.93 -3.38 -10.16
CA LEU A 273 8.73 -2.64 -10.50
C LEU A 273 7.51 -3.57 -10.55
N GLY A 274 6.47 -3.25 -9.79
CA GLY A 274 5.23 -4.01 -9.75
C GLY A 274 5.16 -5.01 -8.59
N LEU A 275 4.69 -6.24 -8.85
CA LEU A 275 4.56 -7.25 -7.79
C LEU A 275 5.92 -7.69 -7.26
N HIS A 276 6.18 -7.40 -5.99
CA HIS A 276 7.38 -7.83 -5.29
C HIS A 276 7.17 -9.20 -4.62
N ALA A 277 7.50 -10.28 -5.34
CA ALA A 277 7.22 -11.64 -4.87
C ALA A 277 7.96 -12.00 -3.56
N ARG A 278 9.18 -11.46 -3.34
CA ARG A 278 9.91 -11.64 -2.07
C ARG A 278 9.16 -11.01 -0.90
N GLU A 279 8.56 -9.82 -1.09
CA GLU A 279 7.77 -9.18 -0.05
C GLU A 279 6.56 -10.04 0.34
N VAL A 280 5.86 -10.62 -0.66
CA VAL A 280 4.75 -11.55 -0.41
C VAL A 280 5.22 -12.80 0.33
N ALA A 281 6.39 -13.36 -0.03
CA ALA A 281 6.98 -14.50 0.67
C ALA A 281 7.30 -14.17 2.13
N LEU A 282 7.90 -13.00 2.41
CA LEU A 282 8.23 -12.55 3.77
C LEU A 282 6.97 -12.28 4.61
N LEU A 283 5.88 -11.78 4.03
CA LEU A 283 4.58 -11.73 4.71
C LEU A 283 4.12 -13.14 5.14
N GLY A 284 4.35 -14.12 4.30
CA GLY A 284 4.12 -15.52 4.65
C GLY A 284 5.00 -16.02 5.79
N GLU A 285 6.28 -15.64 5.83
CA GLU A 285 7.17 -15.93 6.95
C GLU A 285 6.73 -15.23 8.24
N ALA A 286 6.14 -14.05 8.14
CA ALA A 286 5.50 -13.36 9.25
C ALA A 286 4.18 -13.99 9.70
N GLY A 287 3.77 -15.12 9.09
CA GLY A 287 2.61 -15.91 9.49
C GLY A 287 1.30 -15.58 8.78
N LEU A 288 1.32 -14.78 7.71
CA LEU A 288 0.11 -14.49 6.94
C LEU A 288 -0.19 -15.67 5.98
N ARG A 289 -1.44 -16.15 6.02
CA ARG A 289 -1.96 -17.22 5.16
C ARG A 289 -3.44 -16.95 4.87
N GLY A 290 -3.98 -17.59 3.85
CA GLY A 290 -5.40 -17.51 3.52
C GLY A 290 -5.88 -16.08 3.34
N ASP A 291 -7.06 -15.76 3.85
CA ASP A 291 -7.66 -14.43 3.77
C ASP A 291 -6.78 -13.34 4.38
N ALA A 292 -6.04 -13.63 5.46
CA ALA A 292 -5.14 -12.65 6.06
C ALA A 292 -4.01 -12.22 5.09
N LEU A 293 -3.49 -13.13 4.27
CA LEU A 293 -2.51 -12.82 3.24
C LEU A 293 -3.15 -12.06 2.08
N LEU A 294 -4.32 -12.50 1.65
CA LEU A 294 -5.08 -11.84 0.58
C LEU A 294 -5.45 -10.40 0.97
N ASP A 295 -5.95 -10.16 2.19
CA ASP A 295 -6.31 -8.84 2.71
C ASP A 295 -5.09 -7.92 2.87
N ALA A 296 -3.92 -8.49 3.19
CA ALA A 296 -2.70 -7.71 3.29
C ALA A 296 -2.24 -7.18 1.93
N VAL A 297 -2.36 -7.99 0.87
CA VAL A 297 -1.78 -7.70 -0.46
C VAL A 297 -2.78 -7.05 -1.41
N LEU A 298 -4.03 -7.55 -1.41
CA LEU A 298 -5.07 -7.11 -2.34
C LEU A 298 -5.88 -5.95 -1.74
N GLY A 299 -6.47 -5.15 -2.59
CA GLY A 299 -7.36 -4.06 -2.20
C GLY A 299 -7.18 -2.80 -3.02
N SER A 300 -7.80 -1.73 -2.54
CA SER A 300 -7.67 -0.39 -3.09
C SER A 300 -7.64 0.63 -1.95
N ALA A 301 -7.07 1.80 -2.20
CA ALA A 301 -7.17 2.89 -1.25
C ALA A 301 -8.62 3.43 -1.20
N PRO A 302 -9.08 3.95 -0.05
CA PRO A 302 -10.42 4.52 0.09
C PRO A 302 -10.70 5.60 -0.96
N GLY A 303 -11.82 5.48 -1.66
CA GLY A 303 -12.25 6.45 -2.69
C GLY A 303 -11.54 6.31 -4.04
N GLY A 304 -10.63 5.36 -4.19
CA GLY A 304 -9.97 5.05 -5.45
C GLY A 304 -10.80 4.09 -6.31
N ILE A 305 -10.97 4.40 -7.60
CA ILE A 305 -11.45 3.44 -8.58
C ILE A 305 -10.20 2.72 -9.09
N ALA A 306 -9.90 1.57 -8.51
CA ALA A 306 -8.84 0.71 -9.02
C ALA A 306 -9.43 -0.29 -10.00
N HIS A 307 -8.68 -0.60 -11.07
CA HIS A 307 -9.06 -1.66 -11.98
C HIS A 307 -8.98 -3.02 -11.26
N ALA A 308 -10.02 -3.82 -11.40
CA ALA A 308 -10.01 -5.18 -10.89
C ALA A 308 -9.11 -6.09 -11.75
N LEU A 309 -8.61 -7.14 -11.13
CA LEU A 309 -7.90 -8.24 -11.78
C LEU A 309 -8.85 -9.40 -12.07
N ALA A 310 -8.69 -10.03 -13.23
CA ALA A 310 -9.42 -11.21 -13.61
C ALA A 310 -8.49 -12.34 -14.03
N SER A 311 -8.85 -13.57 -13.69
CA SER A 311 -8.14 -14.79 -14.10
C SER A 311 -9.12 -15.90 -14.45
N ALA A 312 -8.74 -16.79 -15.39
CA ALA A 312 -9.41 -18.06 -15.63
C ALA A 312 -9.16 -19.06 -14.47
N ASP A 313 -8.06 -18.90 -13.75
CA ASP A 313 -7.78 -19.72 -12.57
C ASP A 313 -8.65 -19.30 -11.39
N PRO A 314 -9.06 -20.23 -10.51
CA PRO A 314 -9.79 -19.90 -9.30
C PRO A 314 -8.93 -19.03 -8.37
N LEU A 315 -9.59 -18.20 -7.55
CA LEU A 315 -8.89 -17.47 -6.48
C LEU A 315 -8.19 -18.45 -5.52
N PRO A 316 -7.01 -18.06 -4.98
CA PRO A 316 -6.36 -18.83 -3.93
C PRO A 316 -7.31 -19.10 -2.76
N ASP A 317 -7.15 -20.23 -2.09
CA ASP A 317 -8.06 -20.63 -1.03
C ASP A 317 -8.05 -19.63 0.15
N ALA A 318 -9.25 -19.33 0.66
CA ALA A 318 -9.42 -18.36 1.74
C ALA A 318 -8.85 -18.87 3.09
N ALA A 319 -8.81 -20.19 3.30
CA ALA A 319 -8.37 -20.77 4.55
C ALA A 319 -6.84 -20.91 4.64
N ASP A 320 -6.16 -21.27 3.53
CA ASP A 320 -4.77 -21.71 3.59
C ASP A 320 -3.88 -21.21 2.43
N ALA A 321 -4.37 -20.30 1.57
CA ALA A 321 -3.57 -19.74 0.49
C ALA A 321 -2.16 -19.35 0.94
N THR A 322 -1.18 -19.87 0.23
CA THR A 322 0.23 -19.57 0.46
C THR A 322 0.69 -18.37 -0.35
N PRO A 323 1.85 -17.75 -0.02
CA PRO A 323 2.49 -16.74 -0.86
C PRO A 323 2.65 -17.17 -2.32
N ASP A 324 3.06 -18.41 -2.56
CA ASP A 324 3.27 -18.95 -3.91
C ASP A 324 1.97 -19.09 -4.70
N ASP A 325 0.87 -19.47 -4.04
CA ASP A 325 -0.45 -19.55 -4.66
C ASP A 325 -0.92 -18.16 -5.08
N LEU A 326 -0.77 -17.15 -4.21
CA LEU A 326 -1.14 -15.78 -4.51
C LEU A 326 -0.28 -15.19 -5.64
N VAL A 327 1.04 -15.34 -5.56
CA VAL A 327 1.96 -14.85 -6.61
C VAL A 327 1.68 -15.52 -7.95
N ARG A 328 1.40 -16.82 -7.96
CA ARG A 328 1.03 -17.57 -9.18
C ARG A 328 -0.26 -17.02 -9.78
N TRP A 329 -1.28 -16.83 -8.97
CA TRP A 329 -2.57 -16.28 -9.42
C TRP A 329 -2.40 -14.87 -9.98
N LEU A 330 -1.70 -13.98 -9.28
CA LEU A 330 -1.43 -12.60 -9.69
C LEU A 330 -0.66 -12.51 -11.02
N ARG A 331 0.29 -13.42 -11.26
CA ARG A 331 1.02 -13.50 -12.53
C ARG A 331 0.16 -13.96 -13.70
N GLY A 332 -0.86 -14.76 -13.43
CA GLY A 332 -1.84 -15.23 -14.41
C GLY A 332 -3.01 -14.26 -14.65
N ALA A 333 -3.22 -13.33 -13.74
CA ALA A 333 -4.31 -12.37 -13.81
C ALA A 333 -3.98 -11.19 -14.75
N HIS A 334 -5.04 -10.55 -15.25
CA HIS A 334 -4.94 -9.35 -16.08
C HIS A 334 -5.93 -8.29 -15.59
N ARG A 335 -5.61 -7.02 -15.82
CA ARG A 335 -6.54 -5.93 -15.50
C ARG A 335 -7.75 -5.96 -16.41
N LEU A 336 -8.93 -5.77 -15.81
CA LEU A 336 -10.14 -5.49 -16.57
C LEU A 336 -10.09 -4.05 -17.12
N GLY A 337 -10.55 -3.85 -18.33
CA GLY A 337 -10.64 -2.52 -18.94
C GLY A 337 -9.32 -1.88 -19.38
N ALA A 338 -8.18 -2.51 -19.16
CA ALA A 338 -6.92 -2.00 -19.70
C ALA A 338 -6.91 -2.21 -21.22
N ALA A 339 -6.73 -1.14 -21.99
CA ALA A 339 -6.42 -1.25 -23.40
C ALA A 339 -5.13 -2.05 -23.57
N ASP A 340 -5.07 -2.89 -24.62
CA ASP A 340 -3.85 -3.64 -24.93
C ASP A 340 -2.72 -2.63 -25.24
N PRO A 341 -1.59 -2.61 -24.51
CA PRO A 341 -0.50 -1.68 -24.78
C PRO A 341 0.22 -1.96 -26.12
N THR A 342 -0.25 -2.96 -26.89
CA THR A 342 0.29 -3.39 -28.20
C THR A 342 -0.68 -3.20 -29.35
N GLY A 343 -1.74 -2.39 -29.18
CA GLY A 343 -2.67 -2.00 -30.28
C GLY A 343 -2.13 -0.86 -31.12
#